data_8a22bd66f58cad08a5d8eb4a2967fb69
#
_entry.id   8a22bd66f58cad08a5d8eb4a2967fb69
#
_cell.length_a   1.000
_cell.length_b   1.000
_cell.length_c   1.000
_cell.angle_alpha   90.00
_cell.angle_beta   90.00
_cell.angle_gamma   90.00
#
_symmetry.space_group_name_H-M   'P 1'
#
loop_
_entity.id
_entity.type
_entity.pdbx_description
1 polymer ?
#
loop_
_entity_poly.entity_id
_entity_poly.type
_entity_poly.pdbx_seq_one_letter_code
_entity_poly.pdbx_strand_id
1 'polypeptide(L)'
;HMMIYANRRHSYKDLPIRIGEIAHDFRYESSGTLKGIERGRHFCQNDAHLFVTPEQIEDEFSKVVDLIFSTYKDFGITDYRCVLSLRDPENKVKYHDDDEMWNTAEDALRKVLNDLGIEYTEEIGEAAFYGPKLDVNVKPAVGNEYTLSTCQLDFCLPAKFQLTYIDKDGEKKTPVVLHRAILGSLDRFMAYILEETKGNLPTWLAPVQVKVMPVKTDNEELMAYAHKVVDALDAKNVRVELDDRAEKLGYRMREGQVEKVPYLLVLGFNEVENNTVSYRLHGQALSLIHI
;
A
#
# COMPACT_ATOMS: atom_id res chain seq x y z
N HIS A 1 -0.42 -17.11 -9.88
CA HIS A 1 1.02 -17.32 -9.60
C HIS A 1 1.39 -18.79 -9.52
N MET A 2 0.55 -19.67 -8.95
CA MET A 2 0.81 -21.13 -8.90
C MET A 2 1.11 -21.71 -10.28
N MET A 3 0.31 -21.37 -11.31
CA MET A 3 0.55 -21.83 -12.68
C MET A 3 1.82 -21.23 -13.31
N ILE A 4 2.18 -20.00 -12.94
CA ILE A 4 3.44 -19.38 -13.38
C ILE A 4 4.63 -20.14 -12.78
N TYR A 5 4.58 -20.45 -11.49
CA TYR A 5 5.60 -21.28 -10.85
C TYR A 5 5.71 -22.66 -11.52
N ALA A 6 4.57 -23.31 -11.80
CA ALA A 6 4.53 -24.65 -12.41
C ALA A 6 5.10 -24.72 -13.84
N ASN A 7 5.31 -23.56 -14.50
CA ASN A 7 5.72 -23.52 -15.91
C ASN A 7 7.15 -24.01 -16.17
N ARG A 8 7.99 -24.12 -15.11
CA ARG A 8 9.35 -24.65 -15.20
C ARG A 8 9.74 -25.46 -13.97
N ARG A 9 10.82 -26.21 -14.07
CA ARG A 9 11.40 -26.92 -12.94
C ARG A 9 12.21 -25.96 -12.07
N HIS A 10 12.17 -26.17 -10.75
CA HIS A 10 12.87 -25.39 -9.76
C HIS A 10 13.73 -26.28 -8.87
N SER A 11 14.82 -25.73 -8.35
CA SER A 11 15.63 -26.28 -7.28
C SER A 11 15.54 -25.41 -6.03
N TYR A 12 15.98 -25.94 -4.90
CA TYR A 12 16.06 -25.13 -3.66
C TYR A 12 16.89 -23.85 -3.81
N LYS A 13 17.84 -23.80 -4.77
CA LYS A 13 18.66 -22.61 -5.05
C LYS A 13 17.87 -21.49 -5.74
N ASP A 14 16.78 -21.84 -6.40
CA ASP A 14 15.93 -20.86 -7.07
C ASP A 14 14.97 -20.17 -6.07
N LEU A 15 14.75 -20.78 -4.90
CA LEU A 15 13.89 -20.26 -3.85
C LEU A 15 14.65 -19.30 -2.89
N PRO A 16 14.02 -18.23 -2.41
CA PRO A 16 12.61 -17.89 -2.58
C PRO A 16 12.29 -17.26 -3.93
N ILE A 17 11.14 -17.63 -4.52
CA ILE A 17 10.58 -16.97 -5.72
C ILE A 17 9.43 -16.07 -5.27
N ARG A 18 9.49 -14.80 -5.61
CA ARG A 18 8.48 -13.79 -5.25
C ARG A 18 7.81 -13.28 -6.52
N ILE A 19 6.51 -13.46 -6.63
CA ILE A 19 5.70 -13.01 -7.77
C ILE A 19 4.63 -12.08 -7.23
N GLY A 20 4.65 -10.81 -7.69
CA GLY A 20 3.68 -9.80 -7.30
C GLY A 20 2.97 -9.21 -8.50
N GLU A 21 1.74 -8.79 -8.30
CA GLU A 21 0.93 -8.10 -9.30
C GLU A 21 -0.05 -7.12 -8.65
N ILE A 22 -0.52 -6.18 -9.43
CA ILE A 22 -1.74 -5.42 -9.12
C ILE A 22 -2.89 -6.18 -9.78
N ALA A 23 -3.48 -7.07 -8.99
CA ALA A 23 -4.48 -8.01 -9.45
C ALA A 23 -5.87 -7.38 -9.58
N HIS A 24 -6.57 -7.69 -10.67
CA HIS A 24 -7.98 -7.38 -10.83
C HIS A 24 -8.82 -8.55 -10.32
N ASP A 25 -9.42 -8.38 -9.14
CA ASP A 25 -10.21 -9.41 -8.49
C ASP A 25 -11.72 -9.11 -8.58
N PHE A 26 -12.49 -10.19 -8.67
CA PHE A 26 -13.94 -10.14 -8.71
C PHE A 26 -14.53 -11.02 -7.61
N ARG A 27 -15.41 -10.44 -6.78
CA ARG A 27 -16.13 -11.18 -5.74
C ARG A 27 -17.61 -10.91 -5.85
N TYR A 28 -18.40 -11.97 -5.74
CA TYR A 28 -19.83 -11.82 -5.59
C TYR A 28 -20.16 -11.41 -4.16
N GLU A 29 -20.23 -10.10 -3.96
CA GLU A 29 -20.65 -9.50 -2.69
C GLU A 29 -22.17 -9.32 -2.71
N SER A 30 -22.83 -9.58 -1.58
CA SER A 30 -24.26 -9.28 -1.45
C SER A 30 -24.50 -7.78 -1.53
N SER A 31 -25.66 -7.36 -2.06
CA SER A 31 -25.95 -5.93 -2.24
C SER A 31 -25.91 -5.12 -0.93
N GLY A 32 -26.25 -5.75 0.21
CA GLY A 32 -26.23 -5.10 1.51
C GLY A 32 -24.83 -4.89 2.09
N THR A 33 -23.78 -5.52 1.52
CA THR A 33 -22.38 -5.35 1.97
C THR A 33 -21.59 -4.35 1.13
N LEU A 34 -22.14 -3.88 0.01
CA LEU A 34 -21.47 -2.91 -0.85
C LEU A 34 -21.35 -1.54 -0.17
N LYS A 35 -20.16 -0.93 -0.27
CA LYS A 35 -19.87 0.36 0.38
C LYS A 35 -18.93 1.21 -0.48
N GLY A 36 -19.47 1.90 -1.48
CA GLY A 36 -18.71 2.77 -2.37
C GLY A 36 -17.44 2.11 -2.92
N ILE A 37 -16.31 2.84 -2.88
CA ILE A 37 -15.01 2.32 -3.29
C ILE A 37 -14.36 1.41 -2.24
N GLU A 38 -14.84 1.43 -1.00
CA GLU A 38 -14.30 0.61 0.10
C GLU A 38 -14.60 -0.88 -0.11
N ARG A 39 -15.78 -1.21 -0.66
CA ARG A 39 -16.21 -2.58 -0.89
C ARG A 39 -17.07 -2.71 -2.13
N GLY A 40 -16.43 -2.94 -3.27
CA GLY A 40 -17.05 -3.23 -4.56
C GLY A 40 -17.00 -4.72 -4.90
N ARG A 41 -17.63 -5.10 -6.01
CA ARG A 41 -17.55 -6.46 -6.56
C ARG A 41 -16.34 -6.67 -7.47
N HIS A 42 -15.73 -5.60 -7.93
CA HIS A 42 -14.44 -5.55 -8.61
C HIS A 42 -13.53 -4.63 -7.83
N PHE A 43 -12.29 -5.02 -7.62
CA PHE A 43 -11.28 -4.24 -6.93
C PHE A 43 -9.88 -4.62 -7.42
N CYS A 44 -8.93 -3.71 -7.24
CA CYS A 44 -7.52 -3.96 -7.52
C CYS A 44 -6.81 -4.32 -6.23
N GLN A 45 -6.14 -5.47 -6.18
CA GLN A 45 -5.39 -5.92 -5.01
C GLN A 45 -3.88 -5.81 -5.22
N ASN A 46 -3.18 -5.29 -4.22
CA ASN A 46 -1.72 -5.37 -4.13
C ASN A 46 -1.32 -6.75 -3.63
N ASP A 47 -1.26 -7.72 -4.55
CA ASP A 47 -1.07 -9.13 -4.24
C ASP A 47 0.33 -9.64 -4.56
N ALA A 48 0.83 -10.56 -3.76
CA ALA A 48 2.01 -11.34 -4.10
C ALA A 48 2.00 -12.72 -3.42
N HIS A 49 2.68 -13.66 -4.10
CA HIS A 49 2.91 -15.02 -3.64
C HIS A 49 4.40 -15.29 -3.59
N LEU A 50 4.88 -15.70 -2.42
CA LEU A 50 6.27 -16.05 -2.16
C LEU A 50 6.37 -17.56 -2.01
N PHE A 51 7.08 -18.20 -2.93
CA PHE A 51 7.33 -19.64 -2.90
C PHE A 51 8.64 -19.87 -2.17
N VAL A 52 8.62 -20.62 -1.07
CA VAL A 52 9.74 -20.78 -0.14
C VAL A 52 9.95 -22.23 0.25
N THR A 53 11.16 -22.57 0.72
CA THR A 53 11.36 -23.79 1.47
C THR A 53 10.87 -23.63 2.91
N PRO A 54 10.59 -24.71 3.67
CA PRO A 54 10.22 -24.59 5.07
C PRO A 54 11.20 -23.77 5.91
N GLU A 55 12.51 -23.90 5.65
CA GLU A 55 13.56 -23.17 6.38
C GLU A 55 13.58 -21.66 6.07
N GLN A 56 12.94 -21.24 4.99
CA GLN A 56 12.87 -19.83 4.58
C GLN A 56 11.64 -19.11 5.11
N ILE A 57 10.68 -19.81 5.73
CA ILE A 57 9.41 -19.22 6.18
C ILE A 57 9.65 -18.06 7.12
N GLU A 58 10.42 -18.26 8.18
CA GLU A 58 10.65 -17.22 9.21
C GLU A 58 11.28 -15.96 8.60
N ASP A 59 12.32 -16.13 7.77
CA ASP A 59 13.02 -15.01 7.13
C ASP A 59 12.12 -14.25 6.15
N GLU A 60 11.36 -14.94 5.30
CA GLU A 60 10.48 -14.29 4.32
C GLU A 60 9.24 -13.68 4.99
N PHE A 61 8.70 -14.30 6.02
CA PHE A 61 7.61 -13.72 6.79
C PHE A 61 8.06 -12.44 7.51
N SER A 62 9.24 -12.45 8.15
CA SER A 62 9.84 -11.25 8.77
C SER A 62 9.98 -10.10 7.76
N LYS A 63 10.48 -10.36 6.56
CA LYS A 63 10.58 -9.35 5.50
C LYS A 63 9.24 -8.78 5.06
N VAL A 64 8.19 -9.61 5.03
CA VAL A 64 6.83 -9.12 4.72
C VAL A 64 6.33 -8.21 5.84
N VAL A 65 6.55 -8.58 7.09
CA VAL A 65 6.17 -7.78 8.26
C VAL A 65 6.91 -6.44 8.25
N ASP A 66 8.22 -6.44 8.01
CA ASP A 66 9.01 -5.21 7.87
C ASP A 66 8.48 -4.32 6.73
N LEU A 67 8.09 -4.93 5.60
CA LEU A 67 7.51 -4.19 4.47
C LEU A 67 6.16 -3.56 4.83
N ILE A 68 5.31 -4.25 5.58
CA ILE A 68 4.04 -3.71 6.08
C ILE A 68 4.31 -2.46 6.92
N PHE A 69 5.16 -2.55 7.93
CA PHE A 69 5.37 -1.44 8.86
C PHE A 69 6.17 -0.29 8.26
N SER A 70 7.13 -0.55 7.37
CA SER A 70 7.81 0.52 6.63
C SER A 70 6.82 1.27 5.74
N THR A 71 5.92 0.56 5.07
CA THR A 71 4.86 1.18 4.26
C THR A 71 3.91 2.02 5.14
N TYR A 72 3.48 1.50 6.28
CA TYR A 72 2.62 2.25 7.20
C TYR A 72 3.29 3.54 7.69
N LYS A 73 4.58 3.47 7.98
CA LYS A 73 5.37 4.66 8.34
C LYS A 73 5.39 5.70 7.23
N ASP A 74 5.55 5.29 5.96
CA ASP A 74 5.58 6.18 4.80
C ASP A 74 4.24 6.90 4.60
N PHE A 75 3.13 6.23 4.92
CA PHE A 75 1.78 6.79 4.86
C PHE A 75 1.32 7.48 6.16
N GLY A 76 2.11 7.40 7.23
CA GLY A 76 1.75 7.95 8.53
C GLY A 76 0.64 7.20 9.25
N ILE A 77 0.46 5.92 8.95
CA ILE A 77 -0.52 5.05 9.60
C ILE A 77 0.04 4.60 10.95
N THR A 78 -0.60 5.01 12.04
CA THR A 78 -0.13 4.74 13.42
C THR A 78 -1.17 4.01 14.29
N ASP A 79 -2.44 4.04 13.92
CA ASP A 79 -3.52 3.36 14.65
C ASP A 79 -3.89 2.04 13.95
N TYR A 80 -3.23 0.97 14.39
CA TYR A 80 -3.46 -0.37 13.87
C TYR A 80 -3.31 -1.43 14.96
N ARG A 81 -3.91 -2.60 14.72
CA ARG A 81 -3.84 -3.78 15.59
C ARG A 81 -3.40 -4.99 14.78
N CYS A 82 -2.43 -5.74 15.31
CA CYS A 82 -2.01 -7.00 14.72
C CYS A 82 -2.83 -8.16 15.31
N VAL A 83 -3.32 -9.03 14.45
CA VAL A 83 -4.08 -10.23 14.80
C VAL A 83 -3.44 -11.45 14.16
N LEU A 84 -3.04 -12.40 14.98
CA LEU A 84 -2.62 -13.72 14.51
C LEU A 84 -3.83 -14.64 14.52
N SER A 85 -4.34 -14.93 13.33
CA SER A 85 -5.52 -15.79 13.15
C SER A 85 -5.09 -17.24 13.04
N LEU A 86 -5.59 -18.04 13.98
CA LEU A 86 -5.26 -19.45 14.17
C LEU A 86 -6.43 -20.33 13.77
N ARG A 87 -6.15 -21.62 13.51
CA ARG A 87 -7.22 -22.59 13.31
C ARG A 87 -8.01 -22.83 14.59
N ASP A 88 -9.22 -23.34 14.44
CA ASP A 88 -9.92 -24.08 15.48
C ASP A 88 -9.63 -25.59 15.30
N PRO A 89 -8.86 -26.22 16.21
CA PRO A 89 -8.48 -27.63 16.07
C PRO A 89 -9.68 -28.61 16.02
N GLU A 90 -10.82 -28.20 16.58
CA GLU A 90 -12.03 -29.02 16.59
C GLU A 90 -12.78 -28.94 15.25
N ASN A 91 -12.52 -27.96 14.42
CA ASN A 91 -13.22 -27.74 13.15
C ASN A 91 -12.50 -28.40 11.95
N LYS A 92 -12.51 -29.73 11.91
CA LYS A 92 -11.90 -30.52 10.83
C LYS A 92 -12.59 -30.37 9.45
N VAL A 93 -13.75 -29.72 9.40
CA VAL A 93 -14.47 -29.46 8.14
C VAL A 93 -13.92 -28.23 7.43
N LYS A 94 -13.59 -27.18 8.18
CA LYS A 94 -13.07 -25.92 7.64
C LYS A 94 -11.58 -26.01 7.31
N TYR A 95 -10.79 -26.63 8.17
CA TYR A 95 -9.33 -26.60 8.10
C TYR A 95 -8.75 -27.90 7.53
N HIS A 96 -7.63 -27.76 6.84
CA HIS A 96 -6.87 -28.92 6.35
C HIS A 96 -6.47 -29.82 7.51
N ASP A 97 -6.69 -31.11 7.39
CA ASP A 97 -6.48 -32.07 8.48
C ASP A 97 -5.02 -32.54 8.53
N ASP A 98 -4.16 -31.71 9.13
CA ASP A 98 -2.74 -31.98 9.38
C ASP A 98 -2.29 -31.17 10.61
N ASP A 99 -2.44 -31.77 11.78
CA ASP A 99 -2.15 -31.08 13.05
C ASP A 99 -0.68 -30.70 13.21
N GLU A 100 0.26 -31.52 12.74
CA GLU A 100 1.70 -31.24 12.84
C GLU A 100 2.08 -30.02 12.00
N MET A 101 1.60 -29.98 10.77
CA MET A 101 1.80 -28.86 9.86
C MET A 101 1.25 -27.56 10.46
N TRP A 102 0.01 -27.57 10.99
CA TRP A 102 -0.59 -26.40 11.61
C TRP A 102 0.20 -25.89 12.80
N ASN A 103 0.57 -26.78 13.72
CA ASN A 103 1.35 -26.38 14.90
C ASN A 103 2.69 -25.77 14.50
N THR A 104 3.40 -26.38 13.56
CA THR A 104 4.66 -25.86 13.04
C THR A 104 4.49 -24.48 12.41
N ALA A 105 3.43 -24.29 11.61
CA ALA A 105 3.14 -23.02 10.96
C ALA A 105 2.78 -21.91 11.95
N GLU A 106 1.89 -22.21 12.88
CA GLU A 106 1.45 -21.25 13.91
C GLU A 106 2.62 -20.84 14.80
N ASP A 107 3.46 -21.80 15.23
CA ASP A 107 4.64 -21.54 16.06
C ASP A 107 5.71 -20.72 15.32
N ALA A 108 5.90 -20.95 14.01
CA ALA A 108 6.79 -20.14 13.20
C ALA A 108 6.35 -18.67 13.15
N LEU A 109 5.05 -18.40 12.95
CA LEU A 109 4.53 -17.03 12.95
C LEU A 109 4.63 -16.37 14.33
N ARG A 110 4.27 -17.08 15.41
CA ARG A 110 4.45 -16.59 16.79
C ARG A 110 5.88 -16.20 17.07
N LYS A 111 6.81 -17.07 16.71
CA LYS A 111 8.25 -16.84 16.91
C LYS A 111 8.70 -15.56 16.23
N VAL A 112 8.39 -15.38 14.95
CA VAL A 112 8.81 -14.16 14.22
C VAL A 112 8.20 -12.90 14.84
N LEU A 113 6.91 -12.90 15.18
CA LEU A 113 6.26 -11.72 15.79
C LEU A 113 6.87 -11.37 17.13
N ASN A 114 7.19 -12.38 17.95
CA ASN A 114 7.87 -12.19 19.24
C ASN A 114 9.31 -11.67 19.05
N ASP A 115 10.07 -12.24 18.12
CA ASP A 115 11.46 -11.85 17.82
C ASP A 115 11.54 -10.40 17.31
N LEU A 116 10.53 -9.94 16.56
CA LEU A 116 10.39 -8.56 16.11
C LEU A 116 9.80 -7.60 17.16
N GLY A 117 9.37 -8.13 18.32
CA GLY A 117 8.74 -7.33 19.39
C GLY A 117 7.40 -6.73 19.03
N ILE A 118 6.65 -7.38 18.13
CA ILE A 118 5.35 -6.92 17.68
C ILE A 118 4.27 -7.40 18.65
N GLU A 119 3.48 -6.45 19.15
CA GLU A 119 2.30 -6.76 19.96
C GLU A 119 1.17 -7.28 19.05
N TYR A 120 0.59 -8.43 19.39
CA TYR A 120 -0.52 -9.02 18.65
C TYR A 120 -1.50 -9.74 19.57
N THR A 121 -2.71 -9.96 19.06
CA THR A 121 -3.72 -10.80 19.69
C THR A 121 -3.93 -12.08 18.87
N GLU A 122 -4.25 -13.20 19.53
CA GLU A 122 -4.59 -14.44 18.84
C GLU A 122 -6.11 -14.58 18.72
N GLU A 123 -6.59 -14.93 17.52
CA GLU A 123 -7.99 -15.20 17.24
C GLU A 123 -8.15 -16.62 16.69
N ILE A 124 -8.75 -17.50 17.51
CA ILE A 124 -8.96 -18.92 17.14
C ILE A 124 -10.18 -19.02 16.23
N GLY A 125 -10.06 -19.83 15.16
CA GLY A 125 -11.15 -20.04 14.21
C GLY A 125 -11.18 -19.07 13.05
N GLU A 126 -10.30 -18.05 13.04
CA GLU A 126 -10.25 -16.99 12.02
C GLU A 126 -9.17 -17.23 10.93
N ALA A 127 -8.36 -18.28 11.06
CA ALA A 127 -7.39 -18.67 10.03
C ALA A 127 -8.06 -18.99 8.68
N ALA A 128 -7.29 -18.88 7.59
CA ALA A 128 -7.68 -19.44 6.30
C ALA A 128 -7.73 -20.98 6.39
N PHE A 129 -8.50 -21.64 5.51
CA PHE A 129 -8.59 -23.11 5.52
C PHE A 129 -7.26 -23.79 5.21
N TYR A 130 -6.33 -23.07 4.60
CA TYR A 130 -5.04 -23.57 4.11
C TYR A 130 -3.85 -23.18 4.99
N GLY A 131 -4.04 -22.37 6.03
CA GLY A 131 -2.96 -21.98 6.93
C GLY A 131 -3.27 -20.78 7.83
N PRO A 132 -2.41 -20.53 8.83
CA PRO A 132 -2.53 -19.38 9.72
C PRO A 132 -2.16 -18.09 8.99
N LYS A 133 -2.62 -16.95 9.54
CA LYS A 133 -2.37 -15.65 8.94
C LYS A 133 -2.16 -14.56 9.98
N LEU A 134 -1.29 -13.61 9.64
CA LEU A 134 -1.23 -12.31 10.28
C LEU A 134 -2.12 -11.35 9.52
N ASP A 135 -3.08 -10.74 10.21
CA ASP A 135 -3.86 -9.62 9.73
C ASP A 135 -3.45 -8.36 10.48
N VAL A 136 -3.27 -7.25 9.75
CA VAL A 136 -3.08 -5.93 10.35
C VAL A 136 -4.31 -5.11 10.08
N ASN A 137 -5.06 -4.88 11.16
CA ASN A 137 -6.32 -4.17 11.13
C ASN A 137 -6.09 -2.69 11.41
N VAL A 138 -6.74 -1.82 10.65
CA VAL A 138 -6.75 -0.37 10.86
C VAL A 138 -8.14 0.07 11.31
N LYS A 139 -8.16 1.11 12.12
CA LYS A 139 -9.40 1.75 12.54
C LYS A 139 -9.52 3.08 11.79
N PRO A 140 -10.36 3.16 10.75
CA PRO A 140 -10.55 4.40 10.02
C PRO A 140 -11.22 5.47 10.88
N ALA A 141 -11.08 6.73 10.49
CA ALA A 141 -11.74 7.86 11.17
C ALA A 141 -13.27 7.71 11.17
N VAL A 142 -13.83 7.02 10.16
CA VAL A 142 -15.27 6.74 10.03
C VAL A 142 -15.46 5.26 9.71
N GLY A 143 -16.28 4.58 10.49
CA GLY A 143 -16.64 3.18 10.28
C GLY A 143 -16.00 2.21 11.25
N ASN A 144 -16.05 0.92 10.91
CA ASN A 144 -15.53 -0.17 11.73
C ASN A 144 -14.10 -0.51 11.34
N GLU A 145 -13.35 -1.07 12.30
CA GLU A 145 -12.05 -1.69 12.05
C GLU A 145 -12.15 -2.74 10.92
N TYR A 146 -11.13 -2.79 10.06
CA TYR A 146 -11.01 -3.81 9.03
C TYR A 146 -9.55 -4.13 8.71
N THR A 147 -9.31 -5.30 8.13
CA THR A 147 -7.98 -5.74 7.70
C THR A 147 -7.52 -4.92 6.50
N LEU A 148 -6.38 -4.25 6.65
CA LEU A 148 -5.70 -3.54 5.56
C LEU A 148 -4.59 -4.40 4.96
N SER A 149 -3.70 -4.93 5.79
CA SER A 149 -2.60 -5.78 5.34
C SER A 149 -2.76 -7.20 5.86
N THR A 150 -2.26 -8.17 5.09
CA THR A 150 -2.30 -9.58 5.49
C THR A 150 -1.07 -10.33 4.98
N CYS A 151 -0.62 -11.32 5.75
CA CYS A 151 0.33 -12.33 5.32
C CYS A 151 -0.14 -13.70 5.81
N GLN A 152 -0.35 -14.62 4.88
CA GLN A 152 -0.95 -15.93 5.13
C GLN A 152 -0.01 -17.04 4.70
N LEU A 153 0.22 -18.04 5.53
CA LEU A 153 0.92 -19.25 5.14
C LEU A 153 -0.03 -20.22 4.45
N ASP A 154 0.47 -20.92 3.44
CA ASP A 154 -0.28 -21.88 2.65
C ASP A 154 0.56 -23.14 2.40
N PHE A 155 0.13 -24.21 3.00
CA PHE A 155 0.72 -25.55 2.81
C PHE A 155 -0.17 -26.45 1.93
N CYS A 156 -1.42 -26.05 1.71
CA CYS A 156 -2.45 -26.85 1.09
C CYS A 156 -2.48 -26.68 -0.44
N LEU A 157 -2.56 -25.45 -0.91
CA LEU A 157 -2.71 -25.18 -2.35
C LEU A 157 -1.48 -25.60 -3.17
N PRO A 158 -0.22 -25.37 -2.71
CA PRO A 158 0.93 -25.87 -3.45
C PRO A 158 0.90 -27.38 -3.72
N ALA A 159 0.46 -28.16 -2.74
CA ALA A 159 0.29 -29.60 -2.90
C ALA A 159 -0.84 -29.95 -3.89
N LYS A 160 -1.99 -29.27 -3.80
CA LYS A 160 -3.13 -29.44 -4.74
C LYS A 160 -2.75 -29.07 -6.17
N PHE A 161 -1.90 -28.06 -6.39
CA PHE A 161 -1.35 -27.69 -7.68
C PHE A 161 -0.16 -28.54 -8.10
N GLN A 162 0.26 -29.53 -7.28
CA GLN A 162 1.40 -30.41 -7.52
C GLN A 162 2.71 -29.65 -7.79
N LEU A 163 2.91 -28.51 -7.10
CA LEU A 163 4.11 -27.72 -7.22
C LEU A 163 5.28 -28.46 -6.55
N THR A 164 6.44 -28.45 -7.20
CA THR A 164 7.63 -29.11 -6.65
C THR A 164 8.88 -28.30 -6.90
N TYR A 165 9.88 -28.53 -6.04
CA TYR A 165 11.28 -28.16 -6.26
C TYR A 165 12.17 -29.35 -5.94
N ILE A 166 13.40 -29.37 -6.46
CA ILE A 166 14.40 -30.38 -6.10
C ILE A 166 15.20 -29.81 -4.91
N ASP A 167 15.17 -30.54 -3.79
CA ASP A 167 15.89 -30.16 -2.60
C ASP A 167 17.38 -30.57 -2.64
N LYS A 168 18.15 -30.23 -1.59
CA LYS A 168 19.58 -30.51 -1.47
C LYS A 168 19.93 -31.99 -1.56
N ASP A 169 19.03 -32.85 -1.10
CA ASP A 169 19.13 -34.30 -1.13
C ASP A 169 18.77 -34.91 -2.50
N GLY A 170 18.35 -34.11 -3.48
CA GLY A 170 17.89 -34.55 -4.79
C GLY A 170 16.43 -34.99 -4.84
N GLU A 171 15.72 -34.94 -3.72
CA GLU A 171 14.32 -35.34 -3.63
C GLU A 171 13.39 -34.20 -4.07
N LYS A 172 12.21 -34.58 -4.56
CA LYS A 172 11.15 -33.63 -4.87
C LYS A 172 10.38 -33.27 -3.61
N LYS A 173 10.32 -31.96 -3.29
CA LYS A 173 9.55 -31.43 -2.17
C LYS A 173 8.55 -30.40 -2.66
N THR A 174 7.47 -30.24 -1.92
CA THR A 174 6.45 -29.19 -2.17
C THR A 174 6.88 -27.89 -1.50
N PRO A 175 6.89 -26.75 -2.21
CA PRO A 175 7.16 -25.46 -1.56
C PRO A 175 6.02 -25.04 -0.65
N VAL A 176 6.33 -24.20 0.34
CA VAL A 176 5.33 -23.44 1.09
C VAL A 176 5.09 -22.12 0.37
N VAL A 177 3.90 -21.57 0.46
CA VAL A 177 3.58 -20.27 -0.13
C VAL A 177 3.14 -19.29 0.94
N LEU A 178 3.71 -18.07 0.89
CA LEU A 178 3.19 -16.94 1.62
C LEU A 178 2.38 -16.08 0.65
N HIS A 179 1.09 -15.91 0.94
CA HIS A 179 0.22 -14.93 0.29
C HIS A 179 0.32 -13.61 1.06
N ARG A 180 0.61 -12.51 0.39
CA ARG A 180 0.67 -11.23 1.08
C ARG A 180 -0.02 -10.12 0.29
N ALA A 181 -0.71 -9.24 1.01
CA ALA A 181 -1.20 -7.97 0.52
C ALA A 181 -0.80 -6.87 1.51
N ILE A 182 0.03 -5.92 1.06
CA ILE A 182 0.54 -4.85 1.93
C ILE A 182 -0.50 -3.73 2.07
N LEU A 183 -1.02 -3.25 0.95
CA LEU A 183 -2.07 -2.22 0.91
C LEU A 183 -3.48 -2.81 0.78
N GLY A 184 -3.59 -4.14 0.76
CA GLY A 184 -4.84 -4.83 0.52
C GLY A 184 -5.45 -4.47 -0.83
N SER A 185 -6.74 -4.14 -0.88
CA SER A 185 -7.37 -3.54 -2.04
C SER A 185 -6.95 -2.08 -2.16
N LEU A 186 -6.43 -1.68 -3.33
CA LEU A 186 -6.03 -0.30 -3.59
C LEU A 186 -7.23 0.66 -3.53
N ASP A 187 -8.41 0.19 -3.94
CA ASP A 187 -9.66 0.96 -3.85
C ASP A 187 -9.99 1.29 -2.39
N ARG A 188 -9.96 0.28 -1.50
CA ARG A 188 -10.18 0.46 -0.07
C ARG A 188 -9.09 1.31 0.58
N PHE A 189 -7.83 1.09 0.21
CA PHE A 189 -6.73 1.88 0.70
C PHE A 189 -6.86 3.36 0.31
N MET A 190 -7.30 3.65 -0.92
CA MET A 190 -7.58 5.00 -1.37
C MET A 190 -8.68 5.63 -0.51
N ALA A 191 -9.79 4.91 -0.25
CA ALA A 191 -10.84 5.39 0.64
C ALA A 191 -10.28 5.73 2.03
N TYR A 192 -9.49 4.81 2.61
CA TYR A 192 -8.86 5.00 3.91
C TYR A 192 -8.01 6.27 3.96
N ILE A 193 -7.06 6.43 3.04
CA ILE A 193 -6.15 7.59 3.03
C ILE A 193 -6.91 8.90 2.82
N LEU A 194 -7.92 8.93 1.95
CA LEU A 194 -8.74 10.12 1.74
C LEU A 194 -9.54 10.52 2.99
N GLU A 195 -10.03 9.56 3.75
CA GLU A 195 -10.74 9.81 5.00
C GLU A 195 -9.80 10.30 6.10
N GLU A 196 -8.68 9.61 6.33
CA GLU A 196 -7.68 9.94 7.34
C GLU A 196 -7.08 11.34 7.12
N THR A 197 -6.71 11.66 5.90
CA THR A 197 -6.14 12.95 5.54
C THR A 197 -7.19 14.04 5.30
N LYS A 198 -8.48 13.68 5.29
CA LYS A 198 -9.58 14.56 4.84
C LYS A 198 -9.31 15.09 3.43
N GLY A 199 -8.62 14.32 2.60
CA GLY A 199 -8.17 14.68 1.25
C GLY A 199 -6.95 15.59 1.19
N ASN A 200 -6.35 16.00 2.32
CA ASN A 200 -5.07 16.72 2.35
C ASN A 200 -3.93 15.71 2.30
N LEU A 201 -3.70 15.16 1.11
CA LEU A 201 -2.71 14.11 0.90
C LEU A 201 -1.29 14.61 1.16
N PRO A 202 -0.37 13.74 1.62
CA PRO A 202 1.05 14.05 1.64
C PRO A 202 1.53 14.50 0.26
N THR A 203 2.47 15.42 0.18
CA THR A 203 2.93 16.03 -1.09
C THR A 203 3.33 14.98 -2.12
N TRP A 204 4.04 13.94 -1.70
CA TRP A 204 4.49 12.89 -2.61
C TRP A 204 3.35 12.06 -3.23
N LEU A 205 2.18 12.00 -2.58
CA LEU A 205 1.00 11.27 -3.02
C LEU A 205 0.00 12.17 -3.76
N ALA A 206 0.03 13.48 -3.55
CA ALA A 206 -0.92 14.42 -4.14
C ALA A 206 -0.88 14.36 -5.69
N PRO A 207 -2.03 14.27 -6.39
CA PRO A 207 -2.09 14.27 -7.85
C PRO A 207 -1.44 15.52 -8.46
N VAL A 208 -1.73 16.70 -7.90
CA VAL A 208 -1.07 17.97 -8.17
C VAL A 208 -0.30 18.35 -6.92
N GLN A 209 1.02 18.41 -7.02
CA GLN A 209 1.87 18.73 -5.88
C GLN A 209 2.08 20.25 -5.73
N VAL A 210 2.16 20.92 -6.85
CA VAL A 210 2.44 22.35 -6.93
C VAL A 210 1.52 22.99 -7.97
N LYS A 211 0.93 24.12 -7.62
CA LYS A 211 0.18 24.97 -8.57
C LYS A 211 0.86 26.33 -8.66
N VAL A 212 1.31 26.69 -9.83
CA VAL A 212 2.00 27.97 -10.11
C VAL A 212 0.98 29.00 -10.56
N MET A 213 0.96 30.17 -9.89
CA MET A 213 -0.04 31.21 -10.07
C MET A 213 0.62 32.58 -10.30
N PRO A 214 0.82 33.04 -11.54
CA PRO A 214 1.24 34.42 -11.81
C PRO A 214 0.15 35.41 -11.35
N VAL A 215 0.54 36.53 -10.76
CA VAL A 215 -0.41 37.54 -10.26
C VAL A 215 -1.22 38.19 -11.38
N LYS A 216 -0.65 38.24 -12.60
CA LYS A 216 -1.29 38.68 -13.85
C LYS A 216 -0.98 37.69 -14.95
N THR A 217 -2.01 37.21 -15.62
CA THR A 217 -1.91 36.23 -16.71
C THR A 217 -1.84 36.87 -18.10
N ASP A 218 -2.08 38.16 -18.18
CA ASP A 218 -1.99 38.99 -19.40
C ASP A 218 -0.61 39.67 -19.55
N ASN A 219 0.35 39.42 -18.66
CA ASN A 219 1.70 40.00 -18.70
C ASN A 219 2.70 38.97 -19.18
N GLU A 220 3.37 39.24 -20.32
CA GLU A 220 4.30 38.32 -20.98
C GLU A 220 5.52 37.95 -20.10
N GLU A 221 6.08 38.92 -19.36
CA GLU A 221 7.25 38.70 -18.51
C GLU A 221 6.91 37.74 -17.34
N LEU A 222 5.79 37.98 -16.66
CA LEU A 222 5.30 37.10 -15.59
C LEU A 222 4.98 35.70 -16.11
N MET A 223 4.36 35.59 -17.29
CA MET A 223 4.06 34.31 -17.89
C MET A 223 5.33 33.56 -18.31
N ALA A 224 6.31 34.24 -18.89
CA ALA A 224 7.60 33.63 -19.23
C ALA A 224 8.33 33.09 -17.97
N TYR A 225 8.30 33.85 -16.88
CA TYR A 225 8.85 33.40 -15.61
C TYR A 225 8.07 32.23 -15.00
N ALA A 226 6.74 32.24 -15.08
CA ALA A 226 5.90 31.14 -14.63
C ALA A 226 6.21 29.83 -15.38
N HIS A 227 6.37 29.89 -16.71
CA HIS A 227 6.81 28.74 -17.50
C HIS A 227 8.17 28.24 -17.08
N LYS A 228 9.16 29.15 -16.87
CA LYS A 228 10.50 28.78 -16.37
C LYS A 228 10.41 28.00 -15.05
N VAL A 229 9.55 28.44 -14.11
CA VAL A 229 9.34 27.74 -12.83
C VAL A 229 8.71 26.38 -13.03
N VAL A 230 7.67 26.31 -13.86
CA VAL A 230 7.00 25.02 -14.21
C VAL A 230 7.99 24.05 -14.81
N ASP A 231 8.76 24.47 -15.82
CA ASP A 231 9.76 23.61 -16.49
C ASP A 231 10.84 23.11 -15.51
N ALA A 232 11.28 23.98 -14.59
CA ALA A 232 12.27 23.61 -13.57
C ALA A 232 11.73 22.57 -12.57
N LEU A 233 10.44 22.62 -12.23
CA LEU A 233 9.78 21.64 -11.35
C LEU A 233 9.49 20.33 -12.09
N ASP A 234 9.00 20.39 -13.31
CA ASP A 234 8.72 19.24 -14.16
C ASP A 234 9.99 18.43 -14.44
N ALA A 235 11.10 19.10 -14.72
CA ALA A 235 12.42 18.47 -14.90
C ALA A 235 12.89 17.68 -13.66
N LYS A 236 12.30 17.93 -12.48
CA LYS A 236 12.52 17.20 -11.23
C LYS A 236 11.41 16.17 -10.93
N ASN A 237 10.56 15.88 -11.91
CA ASN A 237 9.39 14.98 -11.78
C ASN A 237 8.38 15.44 -10.73
N VAL A 238 8.24 16.74 -10.50
CA VAL A 238 7.18 17.31 -9.68
C VAL A 238 5.92 17.45 -10.53
N ARG A 239 4.80 16.93 -10.06
CA ARG A 239 3.48 17.10 -10.71
C ARG A 239 3.00 18.53 -10.50
N VAL A 240 3.26 19.37 -11.45
CA VAL A 240 3.03 20.82 -11.41
C VAL A 240 1.93 21.23 -12.39
N GLU A 241 1.09 22.15 -11.97
CA GLU A 241 0.09 22.82 -12.83
C GLU A 241 0.34 24.33 -12.88
N LEU A 242 0.20 24.93 -14.07
CA LEU A 242 0.15 26.37 -14.24
C LEU A 242 -1.29 26.83 -14.24
N ASP A 243 -1.67 27.71 -13.32
CA ASP A 243 -2.96 28.37 -13.34
C ASP A 243 -2.85 29.73 -14.04
N ASP A 244 -3.09 29.70 -15.34
CA ASP A 244 -3.04 30.85 -16.25
C ASP A 244 -4.43 31.45 -16.55
N ARG A 245 -5.45 31.04 -15.83
CA ARG A 245 -6.83 31.53 -16.03
C ARG A 245 -6.91 33.04 -15.80
N ALA A 246 -7.73 33.70 -16.63
CA ALA A 246 -8.01 35.12 -16.53
C ALA A 246 -8.93 35.47 -15.35
N GLU A 247 -8.59 34.94 -14.16
CA GLU A 247 -9.33 35.12 -12.92
C GLU A 247 -8.49 35.86 -11.87
N LYS A 248 -9.16 36.49 -10.89
CA LYS A 248 -8.46 37.18 -9.79
C LYS A 248 -7.61 36.20 -8.99
N LEU A 249 -6.37 36.59 -8.67
CA LEU A 249 -5.45 35.75 -7.89
C LEU A 249 -6.09 35.18 -6.61
N GLY A 250 -6.83 36.00 -5.86
CA GLY A 250 -7.50 35.55 -4.63
C GLY A 250 -8.53 34.44 -4.86
N TYR A 251 -9.21 34.44 -6.00
CA TYR A 251 -10.13 33.36 -6.39
C TYR A 251 -9.36 32.08 -6.72
N ARG A 252 -8.32 32.17 -7.57
CA ARG A 252 -7.47 31.03 -7.93
C ARG A 252 -6.77 30.40 -6.70
N MET A 253 -6.27 31.24 -5.79
CA MET A 253 -5.70 30.75 -4.52
C MET A 253 -6.73 30.04 -3.63
N ARG A 254 -7.97 30.56 -3.57
CA ARG A 254 -9.04 29.90 -2.82
C ARG A 254 -9.37 28.52 -3.40
N GLU A 255 -9.48 28.43 -4.71
CA GLU A 255 -9.72 27.15 -5.37
C GLU A 255 -8.59 26.14 -5.10
N GLY A 256 -7.33 26.53 -5.27
CA GLY A 256 -6.18 25.68 -4.93
C GLY A 256 -6.18 25.21 -3.47
N GLN A 257 -6.67 26.05 -2.51
CA GLN A 257 -6.87 25.60 -1.13
C GLN A 257 -8.06 24.63 -0.98
N VAL A 258 -9.14 24.81 -1.71
CA VAL A 258 -10.28 23.89 -1.69
C VAL A 258 -9.91 22.55 -2.32
N GLU A 259 -9.14 22.56 -3.40
CA GLU A 259 -8.56 21.37 -4.05
C GLU A 259 -7.48 20.69 -3.19
N LYS A 260 -7.04 21.35 -2.10
CA LYS A 260 -6.02 20.85 -1.17
C LYS A 260 -4.67 20.58 -1.85
N VAL A 261 -4.31 21.41 -2.82
CA VAL A 261 -2.99 21.38 -3.42
C VAL A 261 -1.94 21.70 -2.37
N PRO A 262 -0.92 20.84 -2.15
CA PRO A 262 0.07 21.03 -1.09
C PRO A 262 0.81 22.36 -1.16
N TYR A 263 1.24 22.78 -2.35
CA TYR A 263 1.99 24.00 -2.57
C TYR A 263 1.33 24.91 -3.62
N LEU A 264 1.01 26.13 -3.23
CA LEU A 264 0.63 27.20 -4.17
C LEU A 264 1.80 28.17 -4.29
N LEU A 265 2.36 28.32 -5.50
CA LEU A 265 3.42 29.28 -5.79
C LEU A 265 2.81 30.54 -6.42
N VAL A 266 3.09 31.69 -5.81
CA VAL A 266 2.61 32.98 -6.29
C VAL A 266 3.80 33.74 -6.88
N LEU A 267 3.66 34.19 -8.13
CA LEU A 267 4.68 34.89 -8.86
C LEU A 267 4.23 36.28 -9.24
N GLY A 268 4.88 37.29 -8.64
CA GLY A 268 4.74 38.70 -8.97
C GLY A 268 6.03 39.27 -9.55
N PHE A 269 6.06 40.59 -9.78
CA PHE A 269 7.23 41.26 -10.34
C PHE A 269 8.45 41.18 -9.41
N ASN A 270 8.24 41.20 -8.10
CA ASN A 270 9.34 41.04 -7.13
C ASN A 270 9.99 39.65 -7.24
N GLU A 271 9.20 38.61 -7.45
CA GLU A 271 9.69 37.25 -7.65
C GLU A 271 10.50 37.12 -8.94
N VAL A 272 10.05 37.78 -10.02
CA VAL A 272 10.80 37.85 -11.30
C VAL A 272 12.16 38.55 -11.09
N GLU A 273 12.16 39.76 -10.48
CA GLU A 273 13.36 40.56 -10.28
C GLU A 273 14.40 39.83 -9.41
N ASN A 274 13.96 39.17 -8.35
CA ASN A 274 14.83 38.52 -7.37
C ASN A 274 15.08 37.04 -7.66
N ASN A 275 14.51 36.48 -8.72
CA ASN A 275 14.55 35.04 -9.07
C ASN A 275 14.14 34.17 -7.88
N THR A 276 12.97 34.47 -7.31
CA THR A 276 12.38 33.80 -6.13
C THR A 276 10.97 33.31 -6.43
N VAL A 277 10.39 32.56 -5.51
CA VAL A 277 8.95 32.25 -5.47
C VAL A 277 8.38 32.53 -4.11
N SER A 278 7.20 33.13 -4.05
CA SER A 278 6.38 33.14 -2.85
C SER A 278 5.53 31.89 -2.82
N TYR A 279 5.57 31.11 -1.74
CA TYR A 279 4.81 29.87 -1.63
C TYR A 279 3.85 29.90 -0.44
N ARG A 280 2.76 29.15 -0.59
CA ARG A 280 1.81 28.88 0.49
C ARG A 280 1.57 27.39 0.58
N LEU A 281 1.84 26.82 1.76
CA LEU A 281 1.42 25.47 2.09
C LEU A 281 -0.09 25.43 2.36
N HIS A 282 -0.72 24.31 2.05
CA HIS A 282 -2.11 24.11 2.39
C HIS A 282 -2.34 24.34 3.91
N GLY A 283 -3.30 25.20 4.25
CA GLY A 283 -3.62 25.56 5.64
C GLY A 283 -2.65 26.54 6.33
N GLN A 284 -1.62 27.04 5.65
CA GLN A 284 -0.63 27.98 6.21
C GLN A 284 -0.67 29.37 5.53
N ALA A 285 0.05 30.33 6.12
CA ALA A 285 0.25 31.64 5.51
C ALA A 285 1.28 31.60 4.38
N LEU A 286 1.32 32.65 3.55
CA LEU A 286 2.29 32.80 2.48
C LEU A 286 3.72 32.97 3.05
N SER A 287 4.71 32.33 2.45
CA SER A 287 6.15 32.43 2.77
C SER A 287 6.96 32.64 1.49
N LEU A 288 8.20 33.11 1.61
CA LEU A 288 9.11 33.39 0.48
C LEU A 288 10.30 32.44 0.53
N ILE A 289 10.70 31.89 -0.64
CA ILE A 289 11.95 31.15 -0.82
C ILE A 289 12.67 31.58 -2.11
N HIS A 290 13.99 31.45 -2.11
CA HIS A 290 14.82 31.61 -3.31
C HIS A 290 14.82 30.30 -4.13
N ILE A 291 14.83 30.44 -5.45
CA ILE A 291 14.94 29.32 -6.40
C ILE A 291 16.42 28.99 -6.65
#